data_c36734bea5769474a19ba0c167d03494
#
_entry.id   c36734bea5769474a19ba0c167d03494
#
_cell.length_a   1.000
_cell.length_b   1.000
_cell.length_c   1.000
_cell.angle_alpha   90.00
_cell.angle_beta   90.00
_cell.angle_gamma   90.00
#
_symmetry.space_group_name_H-M   'P 1'
#
loop_
_entity.id
_entity.type
_entity.pdbx_description
1 polymer ?
#
loop_
_entity_poly.entity_id
_entity_poly.type
_entity_poly.pdbx_seq_one_letter_code
_entity_poly.pdbx_strand_id
1 'polypeptide(L)'
;KARRGELQTAPPFGYGVKDNILQPVPREAFVVQEIYRRFLAGEAMVSIARWTQQMGMLTHRGNPLDSRSIRYILSNPVYVGKLRWHGEGEQEGGSMLVQGKHTPLIEESVFQAAGIRLDAQVARSSKHARPWGERKHWLAGLARCGACGSGLVFSKPHYLKCGRYTKGKCSVSQHIVAETLEAAVLSRMRLDAAGKTRFSVQPVVSDTQRQQEALRMELAALEKKLQRLR
;
A
#
# COMPACT_ATOMS: atom_id res chain seq x y z
N LYS A 1 29.63 -6.61 -7.22
CA LYS A 1 28.40 -6.74 -8.04
C LYS A 1 27.79 -5.36 -8.32
N ALA A 2 27.45 -4.53 -7.31
CA ALA A 2 26.82 -3.20 -7.50
C ALA A 2 27.63 -2.28 -8.44
N ARG A 3 28.95 -2.13 -8.23
CA ARG A 3 29.83 -1.32 -9.11
C ARG A 3 29.91 -1.82 -10.56
N ARG A 4 29.46 -3.06 -10.84
CA ARG A 4 29.38 -3.63 -12.20
C ARG A 4 28.03 -3.44 -12.84
N GLY A 5 27.09 -2.72 -12.20
CA GLY A 5 25.72 -2.51 -12.71
C GLY A 5 24.83 -3.76 -12.69
N GLU A 6 25.16 -4.75 -11.82
CA GLU A 6 24.39 -5.98 -11.66
C GLU A 6 23.31 -5.81 -10.60
N LEU A 7 22.12 -6.35 -10.85
CA LEU A 7 20.98 -6.28 -9.93
C LEU A 7 21.27 -7.06 -8.64
N GLN A 8 20.93 -6.46 -7.48
CA GLN A 8 21.08 -7.09 -6.16
C GLN A 8 19.76 -7.29 -5.41
N THR A 9 18.67 -6.79 -5.95
CA THR A 9 17.36 -6.83 -5.33
C THR A 9 16.32 -7.43 -6.27
N ALA A 10 15.11 -7.67 -5.78
CA ALA A 10 14.00 -8.09 -6.64
C ALA A 10 13.79 -7.08 -7.79
N PRO A 11 13.47 -7.55 -9.02
CA PRO A 11 13.27 -6.68 -10.16
C PRO A 11 12.12 -5.70 -9.89
N PRO A 12 12.25 -4.43 -10.30
CA PRO A 12 11.15 -3.49 -10.26
C PRO A 12 10.09 -3.85 -11.32
N PHE A 13 8.85 -3.41 -11.10
CA PHE A 13 7.77 -3.56 -12.07
C PHE A 13 8.18 -2.99 -13.43
N GLY A 14 7.91 -3.68 -14.50
CA GLY A 14 8.39 -3.35 -15.86
C GLY A 14 9.58 -4.17 -16.31
N TYR A 15 10.27 -4.83 -15.38
CA TYR A 15 11.45 -5.63 -15.67
C TYR A 15 11.35 -7.02 -15.04
N GLY A 16 11.84 -8.01 -15.77
CA GLY A 16 12.24 -9.33 -15.27
C GLY A 16 13.76 -9.41 -15.10
N VAL A 17 14.26 -10.54 -14.64
CA VAL A 17 15.72 -10.82 -14.53
C VAL A 17 16.07 -12.00 -15.42
N LYS A 18 17.07 -11.81 -16.27
CA LYS A 18 17.71 -12.87 -17.02
C LYS A 18 19.23 -12.64 -16.98
N ASP A 19 19.98 -13.65 -16.60
CA ASP A 19 21.45 -13.59 -16.48
C ASP A 19 21.96 -12.44 -15.58
N ASN A 20 21.28 -12.20 -14.46
CA ASN A 20 21.51 -11.07 -13.53
C ASN A 20 21.36 -9.67 -14.14
N ILE A 21 20.77 -9.56 -15.32
CA ILE A 21 20.47 -8.30 -16.02
C ILE A 21 18.96 -8.10 -16.06
N LEU A 22 18.51 -6.85 -15.85
CA LEU A 22 17.11 -6.48 -15.99
C LEU A 22 16.73 -6.51 -17.48
N GLN A 23 15.68 -7.27 -17.79
CA GLN A 23 15.08 -7.36 -19.12
C GLN A 23 13.68 -6.76 -19.09
N PRO A 24 13.31 -5.91 -20.02
CA PRO A 24 11.96 -5.39 -20.13
C PRO A 24 10.93 -6.50 -20.30
N VAL A 25 9.87 -6.47 -19.50
CA VAL A 25 8.67 -7.31 -19.69
C VAL A 25 7.68 -6.49 -20.52
N PRO A 26 7.40 -6.85 -21.78
CA PRO A 26 6.71 -5.97 -22.73
C PRO A 26 5.40 -5.39 -22.20
N ARG A 27 4.56 -6.22 -21.60
CA ARG A 27 3.28 -5.79 -21.02
C ARG A 27 3.43 -4.81 -19.87
N GLU A 28 4.37 -5.06 -18.96
CA GLU A 28 4.64 -4.18 -17.82
C GLU A 28 5.38 -2.90 -18.24
N ALA A 29 6.32 -3.02 -19.19
CA ALA A 29 7.07 -1.89 -19.75
C ALA A 29 6.13 -0.87 -20.40
N PHE A 30 5.15 -1.34 -21.18
CA PHE A 30 4.09 -0.50 -21.72
C PHE A 30 3.32 0.25 -20.62
N VAL A 31 2.96 -0.45 -19.55
CA VAL A 31 2.24 0.17 -18.41
C VAL A 31 3.10 1.23 -17.73
N VAL A 32 4.42 0.99 -17.57
CA VAL A 32 5.34 1.99 -17.02
C VAL A 32 5.37 3.26 -17.88
N GLN A 33 5.52 3.12 -19.20
CA GLN A 33 5.52 4.26 -20.13
C GLN A 33 4.19 5.03 -20.05
N GLU A 34 3.08 4.31 -19.99
CA GLU A 34 1.75 4.92 -19.90
C GLU A 34 1.52 5.64 -18.56
N ILE A 35 2.08 5.13 -17.44
CA ILE A 35 2.07 5.81 -16.14
C ILE A 35 2.75 7.19 -16.25
N TYR A 36 3.93 7.27 -16.87
CA TYR A 36 4.64 8.53 -17.07
C TYR A 36 3.85 9.49 -17.96
N ARG A 37 3.34 9.01 -19.10
CA ARG A 37 2.54 9.80 -20.04
C ARG A 37 1.32 10.41 -19.35
N ARG A 38 0.52 9.59 -18.62
CA ARG A 38 -0.67 10.04 -17.90
C ARG A 38 -0.33 11.01 -16.77
N PHE A 39 0.72 10.71 -16.02
CA PHE A 39 1.15 11.59 -14.95
C PHE A 39 1.54 12.96 -15.50
N LEU A 40 2.32 13.05 -16.57
CA LEU A 40 2.70 14.30 -17.19
C LEU A 40 1.52 15.02 -17.85
N ALA A 41 0.54 14.30 -18.37
CA ALA A 41 -0.72 14.86 -18.85
C ALA A 41 -1.60 15.48 -17.75
N GLY A 42 -1.23 15.34 -16.47
CA GLY A 42 -1.97 15.98 -15.37
C GLY A 42 -2.77 15.05 -14.50
N GLU A 43 -2.86 13.78 -14.83
CA GLU A 43 -3.67 12.82 -14.11
C GLU A 43 -3.14 12.59 -12.68
N ALA A 44 -4.05 12.39 -11.71
CA ALA A 44 -3.67 12.12 -10.32
C ALA A 44 -3.16 10.69 -10.16
N MET A 45 -2.11 10.49 -9.33
CA MET A 45 -1.54 9.16 -9.07
C MET A 45 -2.59 8.12 -8.60
N VAL A 46 -3.64 8.55 -7.89
CA VAL A 46 -4.74 7.66 -7.47
C VAL A 46 -5.58 7.19 -8.66
N SER A 47 -5.83 8.06 -9.65
CA SER A 47 -6.55 7.71 -10.88
C SER A 47 -5.72 6.75 -11.73
N ILE A 48 -4.43 7.03 -11.90
CA ILE A 48 -3.48 6.14 -12.59
C ILE A 48 -3.44 4.76 -11.92
N ALA A 49 -3.40 4.70 -10.59
CA ALA A 49 -3.44 3.44 -9.85
C ALA A 49 -4.74 2.65 -10.11
N ARG A 50 -5.89 3.31 -10.18
CA ARG A 50 -7.16 2.65 -10.54
C ARG A 50 -7.14 2.13 -11.96
N TRP A 51 -6.60 2.90 -12.88
CA TRP A 51 -6.45 2.46 -14.26
C TRP A 51 -5.57 1.20 -14.36
N THR A 52 -4.42 1.14 -13.67
CA THR A 52 -3.58 -0.07 -13.65
C THR A 52 -4.30 -1.29 -13.07
N GLN A 53 -5.18 -1.10 -12.09
CA GLN A 53 -6.00 -2.16 -11.51
C GLN A 53 -7.08 -2.64 -12.48
N GLN A 54 -7.73 -1.74 -13.23
CA GLN A 54 -8.68 -2.09 -14.30
C GLN A 54 -8.01 -2.91 -15.40
N MET A 55 -6.72 -2.64 -15.70
CA MET A 55 -5.91 -3.43 -16.62
C MET A 55 -5.46 -4.79 -16.04
N GLY A 56 -5.85 -5.10 -14.80
CA GLY A 56 -5.47 -6.33 -14.11
C GLY A 56 -3.97 -6.42 -13.76
N MET A 57 -3.29 -5.26 -13.62
CA MET A 57 -1.88 -5.22 -13.31
C MET A 57 -1.62 -5.40 -11.82
N LEU A 58 -0.73 -6.33 -11.50
CA LEU A 58 -0.28 -6.64 -10.15
C LEU A 58 1.23 -6.45 -10.05
N THR A 59 1.70 -6.09 -8.89
CA THR A 59 3.14 -6.12 -8.56
C THR A 59 3.65 -7.57 -8.57
N HIS A 60 4.94 -7.80 -8.66
CA HIS A 60 5.54 -9.14 -8.58
C HIS A 60 5.19 -9.90 -7.26
N ARG A 61 4.69 -9.19 -6.25
CA ARG A 61 4.16 -9.78 -4.99
C ARG A 61 2.67 -10.08 -5.05
N GLY A 62 2.02 -9.97 -6.21
CA GLY A 62 0.58 -10.21 -6.37
C GLY A 62 -0.33 -9.11 -5.82
N ASN A 63 0.20 -7.95 -5.41
CA ASN A 63 -0.61 -6.84 -4.92
C ASN A 63 -0.99 -5.87 -6.04
N PRO A 64 -2.20 -5.27 -6.02
CA PRO A 64 -2.54 -4.20 -6.95
C PRO A 64 -1.65 -2.98 -6.75
N LEU A 65 -1.28 -2.32 -7.85
CA LEU A 65 -0.55 -1.06 -7.78
C LEU A 65 -1.44 0.01 -7.12
N ASP A 66 -0.88 0.74 -6.17
CA ASP A 66 -1.53 1.86 -5.50
C ASP A 66 -0.81 3.17 -5.80
N SER A 67 -1.33 4.29 -5.30
CA SER A 67 -0.71 5.60 -5.50
C SER A 67 0.74 5.69 -4.99
N ARG A 68 1.11 4.87 -4.01
CA ARG A 68 2.49 4.78 -3.50
C ARG A 68 3.37 4.01 -4.48
N SER A 69 2.86 2.93 -5.07
CA SER A 69 3.54 2.19 -6.14
C SER A 69 3.77 3.07 -7.38
N ILE A 70 2.75 3.86 -7.77
CA ILE A 70 2.88 4.82 -8.88
C ILE A 70 3.97 5.86 -8.55
N ARG A 71 3.95 6.45 -7.34
CA ARG A 71 5.00 7.38 -6.93
C ARG A 71 6.39 6.75 -6.97
N TYR A 72 6.54 5.51 -6.52
CA TYR A 72 7.81 4.78 -6.56
C TYR A 72 8.29 4.60 -8.00
N ILE A 73 7.41 4.21 -8.93
CA ILE A 73 7.74 4.09 -10.36
C ILE A 73 8.23 5.44 -10.91
N LEU A 74 7.51 6.53 -10.65
CA LEU A 74 7.85 7.87 -11.16
C LEU A 74 9.16 8.44 -10.59
N SER A 75 9.67 7.92 -9.46
CA SER A 75 10.89 8.42 -8.81
C SER A 75 12.06 7.45 -8.84
N ASN A 76 11.90 6.28 -9.44
CA ASN A 76 12.95 5.27 -9.46
C ASN A 76 13.86 5.42 -10.68
N PRO A 77 15.17 5.74 -10.49
CA PRO A 77 16.12 5.96 -11.58
C PRO A 77 16.39 4.72 -12.46
N VAL A 78 15.93 3.53 -12.04
CA VAL A 78 16.08 2.31 -12.83
C VAL A 78 15.42 2.44 -14.21
N TYR A 79 14.35 3.21 -14.33
CA TYR A 79 13.64 3.39 -15.59
C TYR A 79 14.40 4.21 -16.63
N VAL A 80 15.43 4.96 -16.20
CA VAL A 80 16.38 5.67 -17.07
C VAL A 80 17.74 5.00 -17.13
N GLY A 81 17.82 3.70 -16.82
CA GLY A 81 19.05 2.93 -16.95
C GLY A 81 20.03 3.10 -15.78
N LYS A 82 19.64 3.72 -14.67
CA LYS A 82 20.51 3.95 -13.50
C LYS A 82 20.08 3.08 -12.33
N LEU A 83 21.04 2.49 -11.63
CA LEU A 83 20.81 1.70 -10.41
C LEU A 83 21.23 2.51 -9.18
N ARG A 84 20.35 2.57 -8.19
CA ARG A 84 20.67 3.19 -6.89
C ARG A 84 21.25 2.14 -5.97
N TRP A 85 22.42 2.43 -5.43
CA TRP A 85 23.10 1.56 -4.47
C TRP A 85 23.28 2.29 -3.15
N HIS A 86 23.00 1.59 -2.05
CA HIS A 86 23.30 2.03 -0.69
C HIS A 86 24.46 1.19 -0.19
N GLY A 87 25.68 1.76 -0.07
CA GLY A 87 26.85 1.06 0.45
C GLY A 87 26.81 0.95 1.97
N GLU A 88 27.16 -0.21 2.51
CA GLU A 88 27.55 -0.31 3.92
C GLU A 88 28.91 0.40 4.08
N GLY A 89 28.98 1.52 4.82
CA GLY A 89 30.23 2.15 5.20
C GLY A 89 30.45 3.59 4.75
N GLU A 90 29.57 4.24 4.00
CA GLU A 90 29.63 5.68 3.80
C GLU A 90 28.77 6.38 4.85
N GLN A 91 29.44 7.17 5.68
CA GLN A 91 28.82 8.01 6.71
C GLN A 91 27.70 8.84 6.09
N GLU A 92 26.51 8.80 6.72
CA GLU A 92 25.38 9.66 6.49
C GLU A 92 24.81 9.71 5.04
N GLY A 93 24.07 8.69 4.63
CA GLY A 93 22.97 8.88 3.66
C GLY A 93 23.34 8.95 2.18
N GLY A 94 24.56 8.69 1.78
CA GLY A 94 25.00 8.74 0.39
C GLY A 94 24.50 7.54 -0.44
N SER A 95 23.48 7.74 -1.28
CA SER A 95 23.14 6.76 -2.31
C SER A 95 23.94 7.04 -3.58
N MET A 96 24.74 6.07 -4.06
CA MET A 96 25.45 6.18 -5.32
C MET A 96 24.54 5.72 -6.46
N LEU A 97 24.45 6.53 -7.52
CA LEU A 97 23.82 6.15 -8.79
C LEU A 97 24.89 5.56 -9.71
N VAL A 98 24.66 4.33 -10.15
CA VAL A 98 25.57 3.64 -11.09
C VAL A 98 24.83 3.36 -12.38
N GLN A 99 25.50 3.51 -13.52
CA GLN A 99 24.93 3.13 -14.80
C GLN A 99 24.65 1.62 -14.82
N GLY A 100 23.39 1.25 -15.05
CA GLY A 100 22.96 -0.13 -15.21
C GLY A 100 23.28 -0.65 -16.63
N LYS A 101 23.29 -1.98 -16.76
CA LYS A 101 23.47 -2.66 -18.06
C LYS A 101 22.15 -2.92 -18.79
N HIS A 102 21.04 -2.53 -18.18
CA HIS A 102 19.71 -2.77 -18.72
C HIS A 102 19.24 -1.65 -19.64
N THR A 103 18.32 -1.99 -20.53
CA THR A 103 17.69 -1.03 -21.43
C THR A 103 16.74 -0.11 -20.67
N PRO A 104 16.87 1.22 -20.75
CA PRO A 104 15.93 2.13 -20.12
C PRO A 104 14.55 2.03 -20.77
N LEU A 105 13.48 2.23 -20.00
CA LEU A 105 12.10 2.28 -20.48
C LEU A 105 11.63 3.70 -20.74
N ILE A 106 12.29 4.68 -20.13
CA ILE A 106 11.89 6.09 -20.10
C ILE A 106 13.10 6.93 -20.47
N GLU A 107 12.88 8.00 -21.22
CA GLU A 107 13.91 8.99 -21.54
C GLU A 107 14.22 9.86 -20.31
N GLU A 108 15.47 10.30 -20.19
CA GLU A 108 15.93 11.14 -19.07
C GLU A 108 15.11 12.43 -18.94
N SER A 109 14.76 13.06 -20.06
CA SER A 109 13.92 14.27 -20.11
C SER A 109 12.54 14.07 -19.49
N VAL A 110 11.90 12.94 -19.80
CA VAL A 110 10.58 12.55 -19.28
C VAL A 110 10.65 12.26 -17.79
N PHE A 111 11.71 11.58 -17.34
CA PHE A 111 11.95 11.30 -15.93
C PHE A 111 12.15 12.58 -15.11
N GLN A 112 12.96 13.51 -15.61
CA GLN A 112 13.20 14.81 -14.97
C GLN A 112 11.91 15.63 -14.88
N ALA A 113 11.12 15.70 -15.95
CA ALA A 113 9.83 16.38 -15.96
C ALA A 113 8.86 15.78 -14.91
N ALA A 114 8.83 14.45 -14.78
CA ALA A 114 8.04 13.79 -13.75
C ALA A 114 8.55 14.12 -12.33
N GLY A 115 9.86 14.19 -12.12
CA GLY A 115 10.48 14.61 -10.86
C GLY A 115 10.05 16.01 -10.44
N ILE A 116 10.19 17.00 -11.31
CA ILE A 116 9.78 18.39 -11.06
C ILE A 116 8.30 18.45 -10.64
N ARG A 117 7.43 17.72 -11.35
CA ARG A 117 6.00 17.66 -11.00
C ARG A 117 5.74 17.00 -9.66
N LEU A 118 6.46 15.92 -9.30
CA LEU A 118 6.39 15.27 -7.99
C LEU A 118 6.77 16.23 -6.86
N ASP A 119 7.87 16.97 -7.02
CA ASP A 119 8.36 17.92 -6.03
C ASP A 119 7.37 19.08 -5.83
N ALA A 120 6.79 19.60 -6.91
CA ALA A 120 5.73 20.60 -6.83
C ALA A 120 4.49 20.08 -6.07
N GLN A 121 4.13 18.80 -6.20
CA GLN A 121 3.05 18.20 -5.41
C GLN A 121 3.40 18.06 -3.94
N VAL A 122 4.65 17.70 -3.61
CA VAL A 122 5.13 17.63 -2.22
C VAL A 122 5.12 19.01 -1.58
N ALA A 123 5.63 20.04 -2.25
CA ALA A 123 5.65 21.40 -1.76
C ALA A 123 4.22 21.95 -1.47
N ARG A 124 3.23 21.60 -2.29
CA ARG A 124 1.82 21.93 -2.02
C ARG A 124 1.25 21.18 -0.82
N SER A 125 1.61 19.89 -0.67
CA SER A 125 1.12 19.04 0.41
C SER A 125 1.72 19.43 1.77
N SER A 126 2.99 19.81 1.83
CA SER A 126 3.69 20.20 3.06
C SER A 126 3.12 21.47 3.69
N LYS A 127 2.67 22.44 2.88
CA LYS A 127 2.01 23.67 3.35
C LYS A 127 0.73 23.41 4.16
N HIS A 128 0.13 22.23 4.01
CA HIS A 128 -1.08 21.80 4.71
C HIS A 128 -0.84 20.64 5.66
N ALA A 129 0.42 20.29 5.94
CA ALA A 129 0.76 19.28 6.92
C ALA A 129 0.28 19.73 8.31
N ARG A 130 -0.48 18.87 9.00
CA ARG A 130 -0.89 19.12 10.38
C ARG A 130 0.23 18.75 11.34
N PRO A 131 0.32 19.43 12.48
CA PRO A 131 1.18 18.98 13.56
C PRO A 131 0.90 17.53 13.93
N TRP A 132 1.95 16.79 14.22
CA TRP A 132 1.83 15.42 14.71
C TRP A 132 1.09 15.42 16.05
N GLY A 133 -0.02 14.67 16.17
CA GLY A 133 -0.76 14.50 17.42
C GLY A 133 -2.19 15.03 17.43
N GLU A 134 -2.60 15.90 16.53
CA GLU A 134 -4.01 16.29 16.43
C GLU A 134 -4.89 15.13 15.96
N ARG A 135 -5.62 14.54 16.89
CA ARG A 135 -6.66 13.56 16.57
C ARG A 135 -7.76 14.27 15.79
N LYS A 136 -8.03 13.75 14.62
CA LYS A 136 -8.91 14.38 13.64
C LYS A 136 -10.39 14.16 13.95
N HIS A 137 -10.73 13.02 14.54
CA HIS A 137 -12.07 12.62 14.97
C HIS A 137 -11.99 11.30 15.73
N TRP A 138 -12.77 11.11 16.79
CA TRP A 138 -12.71 9.91 17.61
C TRP A 138 -13.16 8.63 16.88
N LEU A 139 -14.08 8.75 15.90
CA LEU A 139 -14.49 7.61 15.06
C LEU A 139 -13.47 7.22 13.98
N ALA A 140 -12.44 8.03 13.75
CA ALA A 140 -11.43 7.72 12.73
C ALA A 140 -10.65 6.46 13.12
N GLY A 141 -10.67 5.47 12.23
CA GLY A 141 -10.06 4.15 12.46
C GLY A 141 -10.94 3.15 13.20
N LEU A 142 -11.95 3.58 13.97
CA LEU A 142 -12.96 2.70 14.57
C LEU A 142 -14.01 2.31 13.54
N ALA A 143 -14.57 3.29 12.84
CA ALA A 143 -15.53 3.04 11.76
C ALA A 143 -14.81 2.41 10.55
N ARG A 144 -15.45 1.41 9.95
CA ARG A 144 -14.89 0.64 8.83
C ARG A 144 -15.74 0.77 7.57
N CYS A 145 -15.07 0.69 6.42
CA CYS A 145 -15.75 0.66 5.12
C CYS A 145 -16.46 -0.68 4.93
N GLY A 146 -17.76 -0.64 4.64
CA GLY A 146 -18.57 -1.86 4.42
C GLY A 146 -18.12 -2.70 3.23
N ALA A 147 -17.48 -2.09 2.20
CA ALA A 147 -17.04 -2.82 1.01
C ALA A 147 -15.67 -3.49 1.16
N CYS A 148 -14.71 -2.86 1.88
CA CYS A 148 -13.34 -3.37 1.93
C CYS A 148 -12.79 -3.58 3.35
N GLY A 149 -13.58 -3.35 4.41
CA GLY A 149 -13.20 -3.50 5.80
C GLY A 149 -12.15 -2.51 6.33
N SER A 150 -11.63 -1.62 5.48
CA SER A 150 -10.61 -0.65 5.88
C SER A 150 -11.18 0.42 6.80
N GLY A 151 -10.39 0.89 7.76
CA GLY A 151 -10.75 2.01 8.61
C GLY A 151 -11.09 3.27 7.82
N LEU A 152 -12.09 4.01 8.27
CA LEU A 152 -12.40 5.32 7.74
C LEU A 152 -11.39 6.34 8.27
N VAL A 153 -11.01 7.28 7.41
CA VAL A 153 -10.10 8.37 7.75
C VAL A 153 -10.82 9.70 7.64
N PHE A 154 -10.50 10.62 8.54
CA PHE A 154 -11.07 11.95 8.54
C PHE A 154 -10.52 12.80 7.40
N SER A 155 -11.40 13.46 6.69
CA SER A 155 -11.08 14.38 5.60
C SER A 155 -11.78 15.72 5.85
N LYS A 156 -11.02 16.81 5.72
CA LYS A 156 -11.60 18.17 5.87
C LYS A 156 -12.71 18.44 4.84
N PRO A 157 -13.70 19.26 5.15
CA PRO A 157 -13.87 19.91 6.44
C PRO A 157 -14.45 19.00 7.54
N HIS A 158 -15.38 18.09 7.24
CA HIS A 158 -16.16 17.33 8.24
C HIS A 158 -16.53 15.92 7.76
N TYR A 159 -15.72 15.31 6.92
CA TYR A 159 -16.06 14.01 6.31
C TYR A 159 -15.17 12.88 6.78
N LEU A 160 -15.77 11.69 6.89
CA LEU A 160 -15.09 10.41 6.99
C LEU A 160 -15.16 9.69 5.64
N LYS A 161 -14.05 9.12 5.19
CA LYS A 161 -13.95 8.38 3.92
C LYS A 161 -13.08 7.15 4.06
N CYS A 162 -13.27 6.20 3.15
CA CYS A 162 -12.48 4.98 3.16
C CYS A 162 -10.98 5.25 2.97
N GLY A 163 -10.14 4.77 3.89
CA GLY A 163 -8.70 4.92 3.82
C GLY A 163 -8.06 4.22 2.61
N ARG A 164 -8.63 3.11 2.13
CA ARG A 164 -8.18 2.45 0.90
C ARG A 164 -8.63 3.18 -0.36
N TYR A 165 -9.79 3.84 -0.34
CA TYR A 165 -10.23 4.66 -1.48
C TYR A 165 -9.24 5.80 -1.76
N THR A 166 -8.72 6.44 -0.72
CA THR A 166 -7.71 7.51 -0.86
C THR A 166 -6.40 7.04 -1.49
N LYS A 167 -6.14 5.74 -1.46
CA LYS A 167 -4.95 5.10 -2.04
C LYS A 167 -5.23 4.41 -3.38
N GLY A 168 -6.49 4.48 -3.89
CA GLY A 168 -6.89 3.81 -5.11
C GLY A 168 -7.19 2.32 -4.97
N LYS A 169 -7.33 1.79 -3.74
CA LYS A 169 -7.55 0.34 -3.47
C LYS A 169 -8.98 -0.02 -3.10
N CYS A 170 -9.93 0.88 -3.26
CA CYS A 170 -11.36 0.65 -3.02
C CYS A 170 -12.18 1.46 -4.02
N SER A 171 -13.29 0.92 -4.48
CA SER A 171 -14.20 1.58 -5.42
C SER A 171 -15.17 2.54 -4.74
N VAL A 172 -15.39 2.40 -3.42
CA VAL A 172 -16.38 3.22 -2.68
C VAL A 172 -15.83 4.62 -2.47
N SER A 173 -16.39 5.57 -3.21
CA SER A 173 -16.04 7.01 -3.15
C SER A 173 -16.82 7.80 -2.12
N GLN A 174 -17.87 7.21 -1.53
CA GLN A 174 -18.78 7.91 -0.62
C GLN A 174 -18.07 8.50 0.59
N HIS A 175 -18.46 9.71 0.93
CA HIS A 175 -18.06 10.42 2.13
C HIS A 175 -19.24 10.44 3.08
N ILE A 176 -18.98 10.24 4.34
CA ILE A 176 -19.98 10.33 5.41
C ILE A 176 -19.66 11.59 6.22
N VAL A 177 -20.66 12.43 6.47
CA VAL A 177 -20.53 13.55 7.39
C VAL A 177 -20.21 12.99 8.78
N ALA A 178 -19.17 13.49 9.42
CA ALA A 178 -18.68 12.93 10.68
C ALA A 178 -19.74 13.04 11.79
N GLU A 179 -20.42 14.20 11.88
CA GLU A 179 -21.47 14.46 12.85
C GLU A 179 -22.68 13.53 12.67
N THR A 180 -23.04 13.20 11.42
CA THR A 180 -24.15 12.27 11.14
C THR A 180 -23.82 10.87 11.62
N LEU A 181 -22.58 10.40 11.37
CA LEU A 181 -22.14 9.09 11.86
C LEU A 181 -22.03 9.07 13.38
N GLU A 182 -21.54 10.15 13.99
CA GLU A 182 -21.45 10.32 15.44
C GLU A 182 -22.84 10.26 16.10
N ALA A 183 -23.80 11.01 15.57
CA ALA A 183 -25.18 11.00 16.07
C ALA A 183 -25.80 9.60 15.98
N ALA A 184 -25.58 8.88 14.89
CA ALA A 184 -26.05 7.50 14.73
C ALA A 184 -25.43 6.54 15.76
N VAL A 185 -24.11 6.63 15.96
CA VAL A 185 -23.40 5.81 16.95
C VAL A 185 -23.89 6.11 18.36
N LEU A 186 -23.95 7.39 18.74
CA LEU A 186 -24.42 7.80 20.08
C LEU A 186 -25.87 7.40 20.31
N SER A 187 -26.75 7.54 19.32
CA SER A 187 -28.14 7.09 19.40
C SER A 187 -28.19 5.57 19.66
N ARG A 188 -27.39 4.78 18.95
CA ARG A 188 -27.31 3.34 19.13
C ARG A 188 -26.79 2.99 20.53
N MET A 189 -25.72 3.63 20.99
CA MET A 189 -25.17 3.43 22.32
C MET A 189 -26.17 3.73 23.43
N ARG A 190 -26.98 4.79 23.27
CA ARG A 190 -28.07 5.13 24.23
C ARG A 190 -29.13 4.04 24.29
N LEU A 191 -29.55 3.49 23.14
CA LEU A 191 -30.51 2.38 23.08
C LEU A 191 -29.96 1.12 23.76
N ASP A 192 -28.69 0.84 23.54
CA ASP A 192 -28.01 -0.30 24.12
C ASP A 192 -27.85 -0.12 25.65
N ALA A 193 -27.45 1.05 26.12
CA ALA A 193 -27.36 1.40 27.54
C ALA A 193 -28.72 1.36 28.25
N ALA A 194 -29.81 1.65 27.55
CA ALA A 194 -31.17 1.51 28.09
C ALA A 194 -31.68 0.07 28.23
N GLY A 195 -30.80 -0.92 28.00
CA GLY A 195 -31.13 -2.34 28.16
C GLY A 195 -32.06 -2.92 27.10
N LYS A 196 -32.29 -2.18 26.01
CA LYS A 196 -33.13 -2.62 24.88
C LYS A 196 -32.45 -3.61 23.95
N THR A 197 -31.14 -3.80 24.10
CA THR A 197 -30.34 -4.73 23.28
C THR A 197 -29.58 -5.67 24.19
N ARG A 198 -29.78 -6.99 24.05
CA ARG A 198 -28.96 -8.00 24.74
C ARG A 198 -27.66 -8.18 23.97
N PHE A 199 -26.53 -7.91 24.63
CA PHE A 199 -25.22 -8.25 24.10
C PHE A 199 -24.88 -9.69 24.51
N SER A 200 -24.60 -10.56 23.55
CA SER A 200 -23.85 -11.77 23.81
C SER A 200 -22.38 -11.46 23.53
N VAL A 201 -21.57 -11.41 24.57
CA VAL A 201 -20.12 -11.32 24.41
C VAL A 201 -19.65 -12.73 24.04
N GLN A 202 -19.42 -12.98 22.76
CA GLN A 202 -18.65 -14.13 22.36
C GLN A 202 -17.17 -13.80 22.55
N PRO A 203 -16.42 -14.55 23.36
CA PRO A 203 -14.98 -14.35 23.45
C PRO A 203 -14.39 -14.56 22.07
N VAL A 204 -13.69 -13.55 21.57
CA VAL A 204 -12.88 -13.69 20.34
C VAL A 204 -11.71 -14.58 20.68
N VAL A 205 -11.87 -15.88 20.46
CA VAL A 205 -10.76 -16.82 20.56
C VAL A 205 -9.74 -16.43 19.51
N SER A 206 -8.56 -15.98 19.93
CA SER A 206 -7.48 -15.61 19.02
C SER A 206 -7.09 -16.83 18.16
N ASP A 207 -6.65 -16.61 16.92
CA ASP A 207 -6.18 -17.70 16.05
C ASP A 207 -5.07 -18.52 16.72
N THR A 208 -4.27 -17.89 17.57
CA THR A 208 -3.24 -18.54 18.39
C THR A 208 -3.85 -19.50 19.42
N GLN A 209 -4.97 -19.15 20.05
CA GLN A 209 -5.67 -20.03 21.00
C GLN A 209 -6.31 -21.23 20.29
N ARG A 210 -6.90 -21.02 19.12
CA ARG A 210 -7.42 -22.12 18.28
C ARG A 210 -6.33 -23.09 17.85
N GLN A 211 -5.15 -22.56 17.45
CA GLN A 211 -3.99 -23.39 17.12
C GLN A 211 -3.47 -24.17 18.34
N GLN A 212 -3.41 -23.54 19.52
CA GLN A 212 -3.01 -24.23 20.75
C GLN A 212 -3.99 -25.34 21.15
N GLU A 213 -5.30 -25.13 21.02
CA GLU A 213 -6.30 -26.15 21.28
C GLU A 213 -6.21 -27.30 20.28
N ALA A 214 -6.02 -27.01 18.99
CA ALA A 214 -5.82 -28.03 17.97
C ALA A 214 -4.57 -28.90 18.25
N LEU A 215 -3.44 -28.28 18.59
CA LEU A 215 -2.22 -28.98 18.95
C LEU A 215 -2.37 -29.83 20.23
N ARG A 216 -3.10 -29.35 21.24
CA ARG A 216 -3.41 -30.15 22.45
C ARG A 216 -4.24 -31.36 22.13
N MET A 217 -5.24 -31.23 21.27
CA MET A 217 -6.09 -32.37 20.84
C MET A 217 -5.26 -33.41 20.07
N GLU A 218 -4.34 -32.97 19.22
CA GLU A 218 -3.44 -33.84 18.45
C GLU A 218 -2.44 -34.57 19.36
N LEU A 219 -1.86 -33.88 20.34
CA LEU A 219 -1.00 -34.47 21.39
C LEU A 219 -1.74 -35.56 22.19
N ALA A 220 -2.94 -35.27 22.68
CA ALA A 220 -3.75 -36.22 23.41
C ALA A 220 -4.12 -37.46 22.57
N ALA A 221 -4.36 -37.27 21.26
CA ALA A 221 -4.62 -38.38 20.33
C ALA A 221 -3.38 -39.26 20.10
N LEU A 222 -2.20 -38.66 20.02
CA LEU A 222 -0.95 -39.40 19.92
C LEU A 222 -0.57 -40.14 21.18
N GLU A 223 -0.78 -39.55 22.36
CA GLU A 223 -0.57 -40.21 23.66
C GLU A 223 -1.48 -41.42 23.81
N LYS A 224 -2.74 -41.32 23.40
CA LYS A 224 -3.70 -42.45 23.41
C LYS A 224 -3.30 -43.56 22.44
N LYS A 225 -2.71 -43.21 21.30
CA LYS A 225 -2.14 -44.21 20.38
C LYS A 225 -0.91 -44.93 20.97
N LEU A 226 -0.04 -44.20 21.63
CA LEU A 226 1.13 -44.75 22.31
C LEU A 226 0.77 -45.72 23.45
N GLN A 227 -0.27 -45.37 24.23
CA GLN A 227 -0.79 -46.27 25.28
C GLN A 227 -1.38 -47.58 24.74
N ARG A 228 -1.86 -47.59 23.49
CA ARG A 228 -2.41 -48.84 22.86
C ARG A 228 -1.32 -49.73 22.26
N LEU A 229 -0.09 -49.22 22.14
CA LEU A 229 1.04 -49.95 21.61
C LEU A 229 1.98 -50.48 22.70
N ARG A 230 1.66 -50.21 23.98
CA ARG A 230 2.30 -50.80 25.16
C ARG A 230 1.38 -51.89 25.75
#